data_72d35d493554d61e300debbe166887cb
#
_entry.id   72d35d493554d61e300debbe166887cb
#
_cell.length_a   1.000
_cell.length_b   1.000
_cell.length_c   1.000
_cell.angle_alpha   90.00
_cell.angle_beta   90.00
_cell.angle_gamma   90.00
#
_symmetry.space_group_name_H-M   'P 1'
#
loop_
_entity.id
_entity.type
_entity.pdbx_description
1 polymer ?
#
loop_
_entity_poly.entity_id
_entity_poly.type
_entity_poly.pdbx_seq_one_letter_code
_entity_poly.pdbx_strand_id
1 'polypeptide(L)'
;MPTPDLQNPAAAGEAGQSLAVLAESLYLANLLVAPGLAFAVLWWLWRKHRLSAPPLARQHLRQALWVSVVAGGLIVGLCTAIVALGGWRGPGTWVLVLTYFICIHGTLVLLGMVGLSKAMAGLPWRYPLIGPREA
;
A
#
# COMPACT_ATOMS: atom_id res chain seq x y z
N MET A 1 -35.55 -18.78 -12.46
CA MET A 1 -34.23 -18.34 -12.03
C MET A 1 -34.31 -16.87 -11.64
N PRO A 2 -34.08 -16.51 -10.40
CA PRO A 2 -33.95 -15.10 -10.09
C PRO A 2 -32.71 -14.57 -10.80
N THR A 3 -32.89 -13.56 -11.63
CA THR A 3 -31.78 -12.79 -12.20
C THR A 3 -30.94 -12.24 -11.06
N PRO A 4 -29.60 -12.35 -11.09
CA PRO A 4 -28.76 -11.69 -10.10
C PRO A 4 -29.13 -10.21 -10.09
N ASP A 5 -29.46 -9.72 -8.92
CA ASP A 5 -29.86 -8.35 -8.71
C ASP A 5 -28.65 -7.43 -8.94
N LEU A 6 -28.36 -7.15 -10.23
CA LEU A 6 -27.29 -6.25 -10.67
C LEU A 6 -27.51 -4.79 -10.22
N GLN A 7 -28.62 -4.55 -9.49
CA GLN A 7 -29.03 -3.23 -9.02
C GLN A 7 -28.93 -3.05 -7.52
N ASN A 8 -28.36 -4.04 -6.78
CA ASN A 8 -28.13 -3.82 -5.35
C ASN A 8 -26.74 -3.15 -5.14
N PRO A 9 -26.68 -1.84 -4.94
CA PRO A 9 -25.43 -1.13 -4.69
C PRO A 9 -24.69 -1.62 -3.44
N ALA A 10 -25.41 -2.21 -2.50
CA ALA A 10 -24.81 -2.80 -1.30
C ALA A 10 -24.00 -4.06 -1.62
N ALA A 11 -24.51 -4.97 -2.47
CA ALA A 11 -23.78 -6.17 -2.88
C ALA A 11 -22.53 -5.86 -3.71
N ALA A 12 -22.61 -4.84 -4.57
CA ALA A 12 -21.45 -4.36 -5.33
C ALA A 12 -20.40 -3.67 -4.42
N GLY A 13 -20.85 -2.99 -3.38
CA GLY A 13 -20.02 -2.38 -2.35
C GLY A 13 -19.26 -3.44 -1.54
N GLU A 14 -19.94 -4.50 -1.09
CA GLU A 14 -19.33 -5.59 -0.32
C GLU A 14 -18.24 -6.34 -1.12
N ALA A 15 -18.49 -6.65 -2.40
CA ALA A 15 -17.51 -7.32 -3.24
C ALA A 15 -16.26 -6.46 -3.48
N GLY A 16 -16.43 -5.16 -3.71
CA GLY A 16 -15.33 -4.22 -3.87
C GLY A 16 -14.58 -3.97 -2.56
N GLN A 17 -15.29 -3.95 -1.44
CA GLN A 17 -14.75 -3.69 -0.12
C GLN A 17 -13.79 -4.79 0.32
N SER A 18 -14.13 -6.06 0.17
CA SER A 18 -13.24 -7.17 0.56
C SER A 18 -11.91 -7.14 -0.19
N LEU A 19 -11.93 -6.82 -1.48
CA LEU A 19 -10.73 -6.71 -2.29
C LEU A 19 -9.91 -5.45 -1.93
N ALA A 20 -10.56 -4.34 -1.58
CA ALA A 20 -9.89 -3.14 -1.09
C ALA A 20 -9.20 -3.40 0.26
N VAL A 21 -9.87 -4.07 1.20
CA VAL A 21 -9.30 -4.49 2.49
C VAL A 21 -8.09 -5.41 2.28
N LEU A 22 -8.19 -6.37 1.38
CA LEU A 22 -7.07 -7.26 1.04
C LEU A 22 -5.87 -6.49 0.48
N ALA A 23 -6.10 -5.52 -0.40
CA ALA A 23 -5.04 -4.69 -0.97
C ALA A 23 -4.28 -3.90 0.09
N GLU A 24 -4.99 -3.22 0.99
CA GLU A 24 -4.37 -2.45 2.08
C GLU A 24 -3.70 -3.36 3.12
N SER A 25 -4.28 -4.53 3.39
CA SER A 25 -3.66 -5.54 4.27
C SER A 25 -2.35 -6.07 3.69
N LEU A 26 -2.29 -6.31 2.37
CA LEU A 26 -1.06 -6.72 1.69
C LEU A 26 0.00 -5.61 1.70
N TYR A 27 -0.40 -4.35 1.56
CA TYR A 27 0.52 -3.23 1.73
C TYR A 27 1.15 -3.21 3.13
N LEU A 28 0.33 -3.32 4.18
CA LEU A 28 0.84 -3.40 5.56
C LEU A 28 1.69 -4.66 5.80
N ALA A 29 1.27 -5.80 5.27
CA ALA A 29 2.05 -7.03 5.35
C ALA A 29 3.41 -6.89 4.65
N ASN A 30 3.47 -6.16 3.54
CA ASN A 30 4.73 -5.85 2.85
C ASN A 30 5.68 -4.98 3.69
N LEU A 31 5.14 -4.09 4.51
CA LEU A 31 5.95 -3.25 5.41
C LEU A 31 6.39 -3.99 6.68
N LEU A 32 5.53 -4.84 7.26
CA LEU A 32 5.67 -5.34 8.63
C LEU A 32 6.10 -6.80 8.73
N VAL A 33 5.71 -7.65 7.79
CA VAL A 33 5.79 -9.11 7.96
C VAL A 33 6.63 -9.78 6.87
N ALA A 34 6.31 -9.53 5.61
CA ALA A 34 6.88 -10.25 4.48
C ALA A 34 7.21 -9.29 3.31
N PRO A 35 8.25 -8.43 3.48
CA PRO A 35 8.69 -7.54 2.42
C PRO A 35 9.01 -8.30 1.13
N GLY A 36 8.51 -7.80 0.01
CA GLY A 36 8.69 -8.42 -1.30
C GLY A 36 7.68 -9.54 -1.61
N LEU A 37 7.44 -10.49 -0.71
CA LEU A 37 6.46 -11.55 -0.93
C LEU A 37 5.03 -10.99 -0.99
N ALA A 38 4.65 -10.19 0.01
CA ALA A 38 3.35 -9.53 0.01
C ALA A 38 3.20 -8.55 -1.17
N PHE A 39 4.29 -7.88 -1.59
CA PHE A 39 4.32 -7.07 -2.80
C PHE A 39 4.05 -7.90 -4.06
N ALA A 40 4.67 -9.08 -4.19
CA ALA A 40 4.45 -9.95 -5.33
C ALA A 40 2.98 -10.42 -5.42
N VAL A 41 2.37 -10.75 -4.27
CA VAL A 41 0.95 -11.09 -4.19
C VAL A 41 0.07 -9.90 -4.56
N LEU A 42 0.39 -8.71 -4.07
CA LEU A 42 -0.34 -7.47 -4.38
C LEU A 42 -0.25 -7.13 -5.87
N TRP A 43 0.94 -7.27 -6.47
CA TRP A 43 1.15 -7.11 -7.91
C TRP A 43 0.31 -8.09 -8.73
N TRP A 44 0.34 -9.38 -8.36
CA TRP A 44 -0.45 -10.41 -9.04
C TRP A 44 -1.95 -10.11 -8.93
N LEU A 45 -2.41 -9.72 -7.74
CA LEU A 45 -3.80 -9.37 -7.49
C LEU A 45 -4.24 -8.16 -8.33
N TRP A 46 -3.39 -7.13 -8.41
CA TRP A 46 -3.64 -5.97 -9.27
C TRP A 46 -3.72 -6.37 -10.74
N ARG A 47 -2.78 -7.17 -11.24
CA ARG A 47 -2.81 -7.63 -12.63
C ARG A 47 -4.08 -8.41 -12.97
N LYS A 48 -4.52 -9.27 -12.06
CA LYS A 48 -5.71 -10.09 -12.23
C LYS A 48 -6.99 -9.24 -12.26
N HIS A 49 -7.11 -8.23 -11.41
CA HIS A 49 -8.35 -7.50 -11.17
C HIS A 49 -8.39 -6.07 -11.75
N ARG A 50 -7.32 -5.57 -12.33
CA ARG A 50 -7.23 -4.16 -12.80
C ARG A 50 -8.32 -3.73 -13.79
N LEU A 51 -8.89 -4.66 -14.56
CA LEU A 51 -9.94 -4.39 -15.54
C LEU A 51 -11.33 -4.77 -15.04
N SER A 52 -11.44 -5.75 -14.15
CA SER A 52 -12.71 -6.32 -13.70
C SER A 52 -13.16 -5.86 -12.32
N ALA A 53 -12.27 -5.29 -11.50
CA ALA A 53 -12.60 -4.87 -10.14
C ALA A 53 -13.56 -3.67 -10.13
N PRO A 54 -14.47 -3.61 -9.13
CA PRO A 54 -15.27 -2.43 -8.84
C PRO A 54 -14.40 -1.18 -8.60
N PRO A 55 -14.91 0.04 -8.84
CA PRO A 55 -14.12 1.28 -8.74
C PRO A 55 -13.38 1.43 -7.41
N LEU A 56 -14.03 1.15 -6.29
CA LEU A 56 -13.43 1.21 -4.95
C LEU A 56 -12.21 0.28 -4.83
N ALA A 57 -12.37 -0.99 -5.19
CA ALA A 57 -11.30 -1.97 -5.13
C ALA A 57 -10.13 -1.61 -6.07
N ARG A 58 -10.44 -1.13 -7.25
CA ARG A 58 -9.43 -0.71 -8.24
C ARG A 58 -8.59 0.45 -7.71
N GLN A 59 -9.23 1.41 -7.06
CA GLN A 59 -8.55 2.55 -6.44
C GLN A 59 -7.58 2.08 -5.35
N HIS A 60 -8.05 1.27 -4.39
CA HIS A 60 -7.21 0.75 -3.31
C HIS A 60 -6.07 -0.14 -3.82
N LEU A 61 -6.33 -1.04 -4.78
CA LEU A 61 -5.29 -1.87 -5.40
C LEU A 61 -4.19 -1.03 -6.06
N ARG A 62 -4.58 -0.04 -6.85
CA ARG A 62 -3.64 0.86 -7.54
C ARG A 62 -2.83 1.66 -6.53
N GLN A 63 -3.46 2.20 -5.50
CA GLN A 63 -2.79 3.00 -4.49
C GLN A 63 -1.86 2.15 -3.63
N ALA A 64 -2.31 1.01 -3.12
CA ALA A 64 -1.50 0.10 -2.33
C ALA A 64 -0.25 -0.36 -3.10
N LEU A 65 -0.40 -0.69 -4.38
CA LEU A 65 0.73 -1.07 -5.23
C LEU A 65 1.71 0.09 -5.43
N TRP A 66 1.21 1.27 -5.80
CA TRP A 66 2.05 2.44 -6.04
C TRP A 66 2.80 2.86 -4.78
N VAL A 67 2.10 2.94 -3.65
CA VAL A 67 2.70 3.33 -2.38
C VAL A 67 3.69 2.28 -1.88
N SER A 68 3.48 1.00 -2.17
CA SER A 68 4.49 -0.05 -1.89
C SER A 68 5.79 0.18 -2.66
N VAL A 69 5.71 0.57 -3.93
CA VAL A 69 6.90 0.92 -4.75
C VAL A 69 7.60 2.16 -4.19
N VAL A 70 6.84 3.21 -3.90
CA VAL A 70 7.39 4.45 -3.31
C VAL A 70 8.01 4.18 -1.94
N ALA A 71 7.34 3.41 -1.09
CA ALA A 71 7.86 3.01 0.22
C ALA A 71 9.18 2.23 0.11
N GLY A 72 9.26 1.27 -0.80
CA GLY A 72 10.49 0.54 -1.09
C GLY A 72 11.62 1.47 -1.54
N GLY A 73 11.34 2.38 -2.46
CA GLY A 73 12.29 3.39 -2.93
C GLY A 73 12.78 4.32 -1.80
N LEU A 74 11.86 4.81 -0.98
CA LEU A 74 12.20 5.67 0.16
C LEU A 74 13.02 4.93 1.22
N ILE A 75 12.58 3.75 1.63
CA ILE A 75 13.27 2.99 2.70
C ILE A 75 14.60 2.45 2.21
N VAL A 76 14.59 1.66 1.15
CA VAL A 76 15.81 0.98 0.67
C VAL A 76 16.75 1.96 0.00
N GLY A 77 16.25 2.79 -0.90
CA GLY A 77 17.06 3.72 -1.69
C GLY A 77 17.77 4.75 -0.82
N LEU A 78 17.05 5.41 0.08
CA LEU A 78 17.65 6.46 0.89
C LEU A 78 18.52 5.91 2.03
N CYS A 79 18.14 4.79 2.65
CA CYS A 79 19.02 4.12 3.61
C CYS A 79 20.34 3.69 2.95
N THR A 80 20.28 3.14 1.75
CA THR A 80 21.48 2.77 0.99
C THR A 80 22.33 4.01 0.66
N ALA A 81 21.70 5.11 0.24
CA ALA A 81 22.40 6.36 -0.04
C ALA A 81 23.10 6.93 1.21
N ILE A 82 22.45 6.91 2.37
CA ILE A 82 23.05 7.37 3.63
C ILE A 82 24.28 6.54 3.98
N VAL A 83 24.22 5.22 3.83
CA VAL A 83 25.36 4.33 4.10
C VAL A 83 26.48 4.54 3.08
N ALA A 84 26.15 4.71 1.80
CA ALA A 84 27.13 4.95 0.74
C ALA A 84 27.91 6.25 0.94
N LEU A 85 27.24 7.31 1.39
CA LEU A 85 27.84 8.63 1.62
C LEU A 85 28.54 8.75 2.98
N GLY A 86 27.94 8.18 4.03
CA GLY A 86 28.45 8.28 5.41
C GLY A 86 29.44 7.17 5.80
N GLY A 87 29.58 6.14 4.99
CA GLY A 87 30.45 5.00 5.23
C GLY A 87 29.88 3.97 6.23
N TRP A 88 30.18 2.71 5.99
CA TRP A 88 29.66 1.58 6.81
C TRP A 88 30.11 1.62 8.26
N ARG A 89 31.31 2.15 8.54
CA ARG A 89 31.91 2.17 9.88
C ARG A 89 31.61 3.43 10.70
N GLY A 90 30.95 4.42 10.09
CA GLY A 90 30.62 5.67 10.76
C GLY A 90 29.47 5.50 11.77
N PRO A 91 29.68 5.72 13.09
CA PRO A 91 28.58 5.60 14.04
C PRO A 91 27.45 6.60 13.77
N GLY A 92 27.75 7.80 13.30
CA GLY A 92 26.76 8.78 12.88
C GLY A 92 25.92 8.34 11.69
N THR A 93 26.49 7.56 10.76
CA THR A 93 25.76 6.98 9.64
C THR A 93 24.60 6.10 10.12
N TRP A 94 24.87 5.24 11.08
CA TRP A 94 23.84 4.34 11.62
C TRP A 94 22.78 5.08 12.44
N VAL A 95 23.14 6.13 13.15
CA VAL A 95 22.16 7.00 13.81
C VAL A 95 21.21 7.62 12.79
N LEU A 96 21.74 8.15 11.68
CA LEU A 96 20.92 8.71 10.61
C LEU A 96 20.03 7.66 9.94
N VAL A 97 20.59 6.47 9.60
CA VAL A 97 19.82 5.38 9.00
C VAL A 97 18.65 4.96 9.90
N LEU A 98 18.93 4.71 11.17
CA LEU A 98 17.90 4.27 12.13
C LEU A 98 16.83 5.35 12.34
N THR A 99 17.26 6.61 12.54
CA THR A 99 16.30 7.71 12.70
C THR A 99 15.41 7.86 11.48
N TYR A 100 16.02 7.90 10.30
CA TYR A 100 15.29 7.99 9.04
C TYR A 100 14.34 6.79 8.86
N PHE A 101 14.85 5.57 9.04
CA PHE A 101 14.05 4.35 8.91
C PHE A 101 12.83 4.39 9.83
N ILE A 102 13.02 4.67 11.12
CA ILE A 102 11.93 4.70 12.11
C ILE A 102 10.88 5.75 11.74
N CYS A 103 11.32 6.96 11.37
CA CYS A 103 10.39 8.05 11.03
C CYS A 103 9.60 7.75 9.76
N ILE A 104 10.26 7.35 8.68
CA ILE A 104 9.60 7.10 7.40
C ILE A 104 8.78 5.81 7.45
N HIS A 105 9.34 4.73 7.96
CA HIS A 105 8.63 3.45 8.08
C HIS A 105 7.40 3.59 8.99
N GLY A 106 7.54 4.23 10.15
CA GLY A 106 6.42 4.48 11.05
C GLY A 106 5.32 5.33 10.41
N THR A 107 5.68 6.38 9.68
CA THR A 107 4.72 7.20 8.93
C THR A 107 3.98 6.39 7.87
N LEU A 108 4.70 5.56 7.11
CA LEU A 108 4.10 4.71 6.07
C LEU A 108 3.14 3.67 6.67
N VAL A 109 3.48 3.08 7.81
CA VAL A 109 2.60 2.16 8.54
C VAL A 109 1.34 2.87 9.02
N LEU A 110 1.46 4.04 9.64
CA LEU A 110 0.30 4.83 10.08
C LEU A 110 -0.63 5.19 8.92
N LEU A 111 -0.07 5.64 7.80
CA LEU A 111 -0.84 5.91 6.59
C LEU A 111 -1.54 4.66 6.05
N GLY A 112 -0.87 3.51 6.09
CA GLY A 112 -1.46 2.22 5.72
C GLY A 112 -2.61 1.80 6.63
N MET A 113 -2.49 2.05 7.93
CA MET A 113 -3.59 1.78 8.89
C MET A 113 -4.82 2.65 8.58
N VAL A 114 -4.61 3.91 8.22
CA VAL A 114 -5.71 4.79 7.78
C VAL A 114 -6.31 4.27 6.47
N GLY A 115 -5.49 3.86 5.51
CA GLY A 115 -5.94 3.25 4.25
C GLY A 115 -6.79 2.01 4.47
N LEU A 116 -6.33 1.11 5.35
CA LEU A 116 -7.07 -0.09 5.74
C LEU A 116 -8.41 0.26 6.42
N SER A 117 -8.40 1.21 7.34
CA SER A 117 -9.62 1.69 8.00
C SER A 117 -10.63 2.24 7.00
N LYS A 118 -10.18 3.00 6.01
CA LYS A 118 -11.03 3.52 4.92
C LYS A 118 -11.58 2.40 4.04
N ALA A 119 -10.76 1.42 3.69
CA ALA A 119 -11.19 0.25 2.93
C ALA A 119 -12.27 -0.55 3.70
N MET A 120 -12.06 -0.76 5.00
CA MET A 120 -13.03 -1.42 5.88
C MET A 120 -14.36 -0.65 6.01
N ALA A 121 -14.31 0.67 5.89
CA ALA A 121 -15.51 1.52 5.88
C ALA A 121 -16.16 1.63 4.48
N GLY A 122 -15.61 0.98 3.45
CA GLY A 122 -16.08 1.10 2.07
C GLY A 122 -15.85 2.48 1.46
N LEU A 123 -14.91 3.24 1.99
CA LEU A 123 -14.63 4.61 1.58
C LEU A 123 -13.38 4.68 0.69
N PRO A 124 -13.39 5.55 -0.34
CA PRO A 124 -12.18 5.82 -1.11
C PRO A 124 -11.11 6.46 -0.22
N TRP A 125 -9.85 6.14 -0.51
CA TRP A 125 -8.70 6.71 0.16
C TRP A 125 -7.63 7.10 -0.82
N ARG A 126 -6.98 8.21 -0.56
CA ARG A 126 -5.80 8.65 -1.28
C ARG A 126 -4.69 8.96 -0.29
N TYR A 127 -3.54 8.32 -0.48
CA TYR A 127 -2.37 8.59 0.34
C TYR A 127 -1.90 10.03 0.12
N PRO A 128 -1.80 10.84 1.19
CA PRO A 128 -1.33 12.21 1.07
C PRO A 128 0.12 12.24 0.54
N LEU A 129 0.42 13.19 -0.34
CA LEU A 129 1.71 13.45 -0.97
C LEU A 129 2.20 12.37 -1.95
N ILE A 130 2.04 11.09 -1.64
CA ILE A 130 2.62 9.96 -2.38
C ILE A 130 1.60 9.15 -3.19
N GLY A 131 0.30 9.36 -2.97
CA GLY A 131 -0.75 8.67 -3.73
C GLY A 131 -0.78 9.10 -5.20
N PRO A 132 -1.02 8.15 -6.14
CA PRO A 132 -1.14 8.49 -7.55
C PRO A 132 -2.28 9.49 -7.76
N ARG A 133 -2.03 10.49 -8.58
CA ARG A 133 -3.10 11.42 -9.02
C ARG A 133 -4.02 10.66 -9.97
N GLU A 134 -5.30 10.80 -9.77
CA GLU A 134 -6.27 10.35 -10.77
C GLU A 134 -6.08 11.24 -12.01
N ALA A 135 -5.87 10.57 -13.12
CA ALA A 135 -5.86 11.24 -14.40
C ALA A 135 -7.30 11.46 -14.86
#